data_adabb3230e79f1e357ce0e4a48622a92
#
_entry.id   adabb3230e79f1e357ce0e4a48622a92
#
_cell.length_a   1.000
_cell.length_b   1.000
_cell.length_c   1.000
_cell.angle_alpha   90.00
_cell.angle_beta   90.00
_cell.angle_gamma   90.00
#
_symmetry.space_group_name_H-M   'P 1'
#
loop_
_entity.id
_entity.type
_entity.pdbx_description
1 polymer ?
#
loop_
_entity_poly.entity_id
_entity_poly.type
_entity_poly.pdbx_seq_one_letter_code
_entity_poly.pdbx_strand_id
1 'polypeptide(L)'
;LDNLADPIIICNADHRFLVAEQCQQIDIKNPTILLEPVGRNTAPAIAAAALQALKIQNSKLNIQDDAVLLVLSADHVIQDIKTFHAAINIASNQAQAGKLATFGIVPTDANTGYGYIESSKDNIDGAYKVEKFVEKPDLKTAQSYLEQGNYLWNSGMFMFKATTLVDELIIHSPDIVKSVGNAIDSATQDLDFIRLDKQAFESSPSDSID
;
A
#
# COMPACT_ATOMS: atom_id res chain seq x y z
N LEU A 1 -3.46 -5.83 -17.18
CA LEU A 1 -4.36 -5.97 -16.02
C LEU A 1 -5.74 -5.45 -16.44
N ASP A 2 -6.60 -6.36 -16.92
CA ASP A 2 -7.85 -5.98 -17.62
C ASP A 2 -9.06 -5.76 -16.69
N ASN A 3 -8.93 -5.82 -15.37
CA ASN A 3 -10.04 -5.71 -14.43
C ASN A 3 -9.69 -4.87 -13.19
N LEU A 4 -8.98 -3.76 -13.40
CA LEU A 4 -8.74 -2.81 -12.31
C LEU A 4 -9.94 -1.87 -12.16
N ALA A 5 -10.32 -1.61 -10.92
CA ALA A 5 -11.23 -0.50 -10.61
C ALA A 5 -10.50 0.84 -10.80
N ASP A 6 -11.29 1.94 -10.80
CA ASP A 6 -10.71 3.28 -10.77
C ASP A 6 -9.77 3.45 -9.56
N PRO A 7 -8.62 4.11 -9.71
CA PRO A 7 -7.61 4.18 -8.67
C PRO A 7 -8.05 5.08 -7.51
N ILE A 8 -7.62 4.70 -6.30
CA ILE A 8 -7.63 5.55 -5.11
C ILE A 8 -6.23 6.15 -4.98
N ILE A 9 -6.13 7.46 -5.00
CA ILE A 9 -4.86 8.19 -4.90
C ILE A 9 -4.87 8.98 -3.60
N ILE A 10 -3.80 8.84 -2.84
CA ILE A 10 -3.62 9.60 -1.60
C ILE A 10 -2.46 10.56 -1.79
N CYS A 11 -2.71 11.83 -1.54
CA CYS A 11 -1.68 12.85 -1.64
C CYS A 11 -1.90 13.97 -0.61
N ASN A 12 -0.84 14.72 -0.33
CA ASN A 12 -0.98 15.95 0.44
C ASN A 12 -1.88 16.95 -0.31
N ALA A 13 -2.68 17.69 0.45
CA ALA A 13 -3.63 18.67 -0.10
C ALA A 13 -2.97 19.71 -1.02
N ASP A 14 -1.68 20.03 -0.82
CA ASP A 14 -0.94 20.99 -1.65
C ASP A 14 -0.65 20.46 -3.07
N HIS A 15 -0.61 19.13 -3.24
CA HIS A 15 -0.33 18.49 -4.53
C HIS A 15 -1.58 18.13 -5.34
N ARG A 16 -2.79 18.40 -4.84
CA ARG A 16 -4.05 17.94 -5.42
C ARG A 16 -4.24 18.25 -6.90
N PHE A 17 -3.91 19.48 -7.32
CA PHE A 17 -4.07 19.89 -8.71
C PHE A 17 -3.06 19.25 -9.64
N LEU A 18 -1.82 19.07 -9.18
CA LEU A 18 -0.79 18.34 -9.93
C LEU A 18 -1.22 16.88 -10.16
N VAL A 19 -1.71 16.22 -9.11
CA VAL A 19 -2.20 14.84 -9.20
C VAL A 19 -3.38 14.72 -10.14
N ALA A 20 -4.36 15.63 -10.05
CA ALA A 20 -5.51 15.64 -10.94
C ALA A 20 -5.10 15.87 -12.41
N GLU A 21 -4.19 16.80 -12.67
CA GLU A 21 -3.64 17.06 -14.01
C GLU A 21 -2.92 15.81 -14.57
N GLN A 22 -2.07 15.16 -13.77
CA GLN A 22 -1.38 13.95 -14.20
C GLN A 22 -2.34 12.80 -14.50
N CYS A 23 -3.41 12.63 -13.71
CA CYS A 23 -4.46 11.65 -14.03
C CYS A 23 -5.12 11.92 -15.37
N GLN A 24 -5.42 13.19 -15.68
CA GLN A 24 -5.99 13.57 -16.97
C GLN A 24 -5.03 13.30 -18.14
N GLN A 25 -3.74 13.58 -17.97
CA GLN A 25 -2.72 13.36 -18.99
C GLN A 25 -2.58 11.89 -19.40
N ILE A 26 -2.88 10.95 -18.50
CA ILE A 26 -2.84 9.50 -18.75
C ILE A 26 -4.24 8.88 -18.89
N ASP A 27 -5.26 9.69 -19.13
CA ASP A 27 -6.66 9.30 -19.41
C ASP A 27 -7.33 8.50 -18.27
N ILE A 28 -6.95 8.74 -17.01
CA ILE A 28 -7.68 8.24 -15.83
C ILE A 28 -8.89 9.13 -15.61
N LYS A 29 -10.11 8.57 -15.77
CA LYS A 29 -11.36 9.36 -15.83
C LYS A 29 -11.99 9.63 -14.47
N ASN A 30 -11.95 8.67 -13.56
CA ASN A 30 -12.68 8.73 -12.29
C ASN A 30 -11.76 8.37 -11.09
N PRO A 31 -10.61 9.02 -10.90
CA PRO A 31 -9.78 8.74 -9.72
C PRO A 31 -10.49 9.18 -8.46
N THR A 32 -10.42 8.38 -7.40
CA THR A 32 -10.78 8.84 -6.05
C THR A 32 -9.54 9.46 -5.42
N ILE A 33 -9.49 10.77 -5.27
CA ILE A 33 -8.33 11.47 -4.72
C ILE A 33 -8.63 11.88 -3.28
N LEU A 34 -7.93 11.24 -2.33
CA LEU A 34 -7.98 11.53 -0.89
C LEU A 34 -6.88 12.52 -0.54
N LEU A 35 -7.24 13.61 0.12
CA LEU A 35 -6.31 14.66 0.52
C LEU A 35 -5.93 14.51 2.00
N GLU A 36 -4.67 14.18 2.25
CA GLU A 36 -4.09 14.20 3.58
C GLU A 36 -3.81 15.65 4.01
N PRO A 37 -4.30 16.09 5.18
CA PRO A 37 -4.00 17.43 5.70
C PRO A 37 -2.56 17.54 6.21
N VAL A 38 -1.94 16.41 6.58
CA VAL A 38 -0.57 16.29 7.09
C VAL A 38 -0.06 14.88 6.82
N GLY A 39 1.23 14.73 6.54
CA GLY A 39 1.84 13.39 6.38
C GLY A 39 1.92 12.65 7.72
N ARG A 40 1.47 11.41 7.73
CA ARG A 40 1.53 10.49 8.89
C ARG A 40 2.19 9.15 8.55
N ASN A 41 3.10 9.17 7.58
CA ASN A 41 3.77 7.96 7.06
C ASN A 41 2.78 7.02 6.34
N THR A 42 3.19 5.79 6.01
CA THR A 42 2.46 4.91 5.07
C THR A 42 1.27 4.20 5.69
N ALA A 43 1.30 3.82 6.98
CA ALA A 43 0.21 3.06 7.59
C ALA A 43 -1.12 3.85 7.63
N PRO A 44 -1.19 5.11 8.08
CA PRO A 44 -2.43 5.89 8.02
C PRO A 44 -2.93 6.16 6.60
N ALA A 45 -2.02 6.39 5.65
CA ALA A 45 -2.37 6.59 4.25
C ALA A 45 -3.04 5.33 3.66
N ILE A 46 -2.41 4.17 3.85
CA ILE A 46 -2.94 2.90 3.35
C ILE A 46 -4.23 2.50 4.08
N ALA A 47 -4.34 2.78 5.38
CA ALA A 47 -5.58 2.61 6.13
C ALA A 47 -6.72 3.45 5.55
N ALA A 48 -6.44 4.71 5.17
CA ALA A 48 -7.42 5.57 4.51
C ALA A 48 -7.88 5.00 3.16
N ALA A 49 -6.95 4.47 2.35
CA ALA A 49 -7.31 3.80 1.10
C ALA A 49 -8.19 2.57 1.34
N ALA A 50 -7.85 1.73 2.32
CA ALA A 50 -8.61 0.52 2.63
C ALA A 50 -10.03 0.84 3.10
N LEU A 51 -10.18 1.77 4.05
CA LEU A 51 -11.49 2.19 4.55
C LEU A 51 -12.33 2.86 3.46
N GLN A 52 -11.71 3.66 2.58
CA GLN A 52 -12.41 4.26 1.45
C GLN A 52 -12.84 3.21 0.42
N ALA A 53 -12.02 2.22 0.13
CA ALA A 53 -12.37 1.11 -0.75
C ALA A 53 -13.58 0.32 -0.21
N LEU A 54 -13.61 0.02 1.08
CA LEU A 54 -14.75 -0.62 1.75
C LEU A 54 -16.01 0.25 1.70
N LYS A 55 -15.88 1.57 1.87
CA LYS A 55 -17.00 2.51 1.75
C LYS A 55 -17.59 2.54 0.33
N ILE A 56 -16.72 2.57 -0.69
CA ILE A 56 -17.13 2.50 -2.10
C ILE A 56 -17.82 1.16 -2.39
N GLN A 57 -17.28 0.06 -1.91
CA GLN A 57 -17.83 -1.28 -2.09
C GLN A 57 -19.22 -1.39 -1.45
N ASN A 58 -19.37 -0.97 -0.20
CA ASN A 58 -20.65 -1.01 0.51
C ASN A 58 -21.73 -0.13 -0.12
N SER A 59 -21.35 0.90 -0.87
CA SER A 59 -22.29 1.76 -1.60
C SER A 59 -22.83 1.12 -2.90
N LYS A 60 -22.12 0.11 -3.44
CA LYS A 60 -22.52 -0.62 -4.64
C LYS A 60 -23.31 -1.85 -4.23
N LEU A 61 -24.64 -1.77 -4.30
CA LEU A 61 -25.58 -2.89 -4.07
C LEU A 61 -25.17 -4.11 -4.91
N ASN A 62 -24.70 -5.19 -4.29
CA ASN A 62 -24.37 -6.53 -4.83
C ASN A 62 -22.88 -6.89 -5.03
N ILE A 63 -21.92 -6.22 -4.44
CA ILE A 63 -20.55 -6.74 -4.42
C ILE A 63 -20.37 -7.58 -3.15
N GLN A 64 -20.30 -8.92 -3.30
CA GLN A 64 -20.06 -9.88 -2.20
C GLN A 64 -18.58 -10.11 -1.92
N ASP A 65 -17.71 -9.75 -2.88
CA ASP A 65 -16.28 -9.99 -2.77
C ASP A 65 -15.58 -8.80 -2.14
N ASP A 66 -14.69 -9.07 -1.19
CA ASP A 66 -13.86 -8.07 -0.51
C ASP A 66 -12.88 -7.40 -1.49
N ALA A 67 -12.72 -6.07 -1.39
CA ALA A 67 -11.83 -5.32 -2.26
C ALA A 67 -10.36 -5.74 -2.05
N VAL A 68 -9.72 -6.21 -3.11
CA VAL A 68 -8.27 -6.44 -3.12
C VAL A 68 -7.56 -5.17 -3.56
N LEU A 69 -6.67 -4.67 -2.72
CA LEU A 69 -5.88 -3.48 -2.96
C LEU A 69 -4.47 -3.84 -3.43
N LEU A 70 -4.03 -3.24 -4.52
CA LEU A 70 -2.62 -3.17 -4.91
C LEU A 70 -2.11 -1.77 -4.55
N VAL A 71 -1.23 -1.70 -3.55
CA VAL A 71 -0.63 -0.45 -3.06
C VAL A 71 0.69 -0.22 -3.78
N LEU A 72 0.83 0.93 -4.40
CA LEU A 72 1.99 1.32 -5.18
C LEU A 72 2.49 2.70 -4.73
N SER A 73 3.82 2.87 -4.68
CA SER A 73 4.44 4.18 -4.56
C SER A 73 4.38 4.93 -5.90
N ALA A 74 4.06 6.22 -5.85
CA ALA A 74 3.87 7.01 -7.08
C ALA A 74 5.19 7.38 -7.80
N ASP A 75 6.33 7.20 -7.15
CA ASP A 75 7.66 7.55 -7.64
C ASP A 75 8.48 6.36 -8.15
N HIS A 76 7.91 5.15 -8.13
CA HIS A 76 8.58 3.96 -8.64
C HIS A 76 8.44 3.84 -10.16
N VAL A 77 9.56 3.52 -10.82
CA VAL A 77 9.60 3.22 -12.25
C VAL A 77 9.82 1.72 -12.44
N ILE A 78 8.83 1.03 -12.96
CA ILE A 78 8.89 -0.41 -13.24
C ILE A 78 9.35 -0.62 -14.69
N GLN A 79 10.55 -1.15 -14.87
CA GLN A 79 11.11 -1.40 -16.21
C GLN A 79 10.62 -2.74 -16.79
N ASP A 80 10.60 -3.81 -16.01
CA ASP A 80 10.10 -5.12 -16.44
C ASP A 80 8.63 -5.28 -16.08
N ILE A 81 7.78 -4.70 -16.91
CA ILE A 81 6.32 -4.75 -16.75
C ILE A 81 5.79 -6.20 -16.79
N LYS A 82 6.40 -7.07 -17.61
CA LYS A 82 5.94 -8.47 -17.73
C LYS A 82 6.16 -9.25 -16.43
N THR A 83 7.35 -9.16 -15.86
CA THR A 83 7.67 -9.80 -14.58
C THR A 83 6.82 -9.21 -13.46
N PHE A 84 6.61 -7.89 -13.46
CA PHE A 84 5.75 -7.22 -12.48
C PHE A 84 4.30 -7.72 -12.55
N HIS A 85 3.71 -7.84 -13.74
CA HIS A 85 2.36 -8.40 -13.90
C HIS A 85 2.26 -9.85 -13.41
N ALA A 86 3.29 -10.66 -13.66
CA ALA A 86 3.33 -12.04 -13.14
C ALA A 86 3.34 -12.04 -11.60
N ALA A 87 4.15 -11.18 -10.98
CA ALA A 87 4.20 -11.02 -9.53
C ALA A 87 2.86 -10.55 -8.94
N ILE A 88 2.17 -9.60 -9.60
CA ILE A 88 0.83 -9.16 -9.20
C ILE A 88 -0.16 -10.32 -9.21
N ASN A 89 -0.15 -11.18 -10.23
CA ASN A 89 -1.05 -12.33 -10.30
C ASN A 89 -0.82 -13.31 -9.13
N ILE A 90 0.44 -13.56 -8.78
CA ILE A 90 0.79 -14.39 -7.62
C ILE A 90 0.30 -13.72 -6.33
N ALA A 91 0.62 -12.44 -6.14
CA ALA A 91 0.21 -11.67 -4.97
C ALA A 91 -1.32 -11.59 -4.83
N SER A 92 -2.05 -11.47 -5.94
CA SER A 92 -3.51 -11.46 -5.95
C SER A 92 -4.09 -12.77 -5.40
N ASN A 93 -3.54 -13.92 -5.81
CA ASN A 93 -3.98 -15.23 -5.29
C ASN A 93 -3.74 -15.32 -3.77
N GLN A 94 -2.59 -14.85 -3.29
CA GLN A 94 -2.29 -14.83 -1.86
C GLN A 94 -3.20 -13.87 -1.08
N ALA A 95 -3.47 -12.68 -1.64
CA ALA A 95 -4.38 -11.70 -1.06
C ALA A 95 -5.82 -12.25 -0.98
N GLN A 96 -6.31 -12.92 -2.03
CA GLN A 96 -7.61 -13.57 -2.03
C GLN A 96 -7.72 -14.67 -0.98
N ALA A 97 -6.60 -15.35 -0.68
CA ALA A 97 -6.49 -16.31 0.41
C ALA A 97 -6.35 -15.68 1.81
N GLY A 98 -6.50 -14.35 1.92
CA GLY A 98 -6.44 -13.61 3.19
C GLY A 98 -5.03 -13.35 3.71
N LYS A 99 -4.02 -13.31 2.82
CA LYS A 99 -2.64 -12.96 3.20
C LYS A 99 -2.35 -11.49 2.90
N LEU A 100 -1.41 -10.93 3.66
CA LEU A 100 -0.75 -9.66 3.32
C LEU A 100 0.47 -10.01 2.47
N ALA A 101 0.46 -9.62 1.21
CA ALA A 101 1.58 -9.84 0.29
C ALA A 101 2.40 -8.56 0.14
N THR A 102 3.74 -8.70 0.08
CA THR A 102 4.67 -7.62 -0.27
C THR A 102 5.54 -8.04 -1.44
N PHE A 103 6.13 -7.08 -2.15
CA PHE A 103 6.97 -7.33 -3.29
C PHE A 103 8.44 -7.06 -2.93
N GLY A 104 9.26 -8.08 -3.07
CA GLY A 104 10.70 -7.97 -2.86
C GLY A 104 11.45 -7.80 -4.17
N ILE A 105 12.46 -6.93 -4.17
CA ILE A 105 13.36 -6.71 -5.30
C ILE A 105 14.67 -7.45 -5.05
N VAL A 106 15.16 -8.18 -6.04
CA VAL A 106 16.45 -8.89 -5.93
C VAL A 106 17.57 -7.86 -5.79
N PRO A 107 18.33 -7.88 -4.69
CA PRO A 107 19.41 -6.91 -4.47
C PRO A 107 20.53 -7.09 -5.48
N THR A 108 21.04 -5.99 -6.02
CA THR A 108 22.20 -5.95 -6.91
C THR A 108 23.47 -5.48 -6.20
N ASP A 109 23.34 -4.86 -5.04
CA ASP A 109 24.42 -4.36 -4.20
C ASP A 109 24.03 -4.36 -2.71
N ALA A 110 25.00 -4.08 -1.83
CA ALA A 110 24.79 -4.00 -0.38
C ALA A 110 24.32 -2.59 0.01
N ASN A 111 23.14 -2.19 -0.43
CA ASN A 111 22.59 -0.88 -0.17
C ASN A 111 22.12 -0.71 1.27
N THR A 112 22.60 0.30 1.97
CA THR A 112 22.23 0.61 3.36
C THR A 112 21.05 1.57 3.48
N GLY A 113 20.57 2.10 2.37
CA GLY A 113 19.44 3.03 2.32
C GLY A 113 18.06 2.35 2.20
N TYR A 114 18.03 1.02 1.98
CA TYR A 114 16.80 0.25 1.79
C TYR A 114 16.49 -0.66 2.97
N GLY A 115 15.21 -0.95 3.15
CA GLY A 115 14.76 -2.06 3.98
C GLY A 115 14.99 -3.40 3.29
N TYR A 116 15.23 -4.45 4.05
CA TYR A 116 15.43 -5.81 3.57
C TYR A 116 14.35 -6.75 4.11
N ILE A 117 13.92 -7.67 3.28
CA ILE A 117 12.95 -8.73 3.61
C ILE A 117 13.69 -10.06 3.56
N GLU A 118 13.73 -10.78 4.67
CA GLU A 118 14.17 -12.17 4.70
C GLU A 118 13.02 -13.08 4.28
N SER A 119 13.21 -13.84 3.20
CA SER A 119 12.23 -14.80 2.70
C SER A 119 12.54 -16.21 3.18
N SER A 120 11.51 -17.00 3.46
CA SER A 120 11.64 -18.44 3.68
C SER A 120 12.21 -19.12 2.42
N LYS A 121 12.68 -20.37 2.59
CA LYS A 121 13.13 -21.19 1.45
C LYS A 121 11.99 -21.91 0.74
N ASP A 122 10.84 -22.02 1.41
CA ASP A 122 9.69 -22.75 0.88
C ASP A 122 8.88 -21.85 -0.05
N ASN A 123 8.74 -22.29 -1.28
CA ASN A 123 7.88 -21.64 -2.26
C ASN A 123 6.45 -22.18 -2.12
N ILE A 124 5.49 -21.30 -1.93
CA ILE A 124 4.06 -21.63 -1.83
C ILE A 124 3.36 -20.90 -2.98
N ASP A 125 3.05 -21.63 -4.04
CA ASP A 125 2.36 -21.12 -5.23
C ASP A 125 3.02 -19.86 -5.84
N GLY A 126 4.35 -19.83 -5.87
CA GLY A 126 5.14 -18.73 -6.41
C GLY A 126 5.47 -17.62 -5.40
N ALA A 127 4.95 -17.70 -4.19
CA ALA A 127 5.25 -16.78 -3.09
C ALA A 127 6.14 -17.44 -2.02
N TYR A 128 6.77 -16.62 -1.20
CA TYR A 128 7.58 -17.03 -0.07
C TYR A 128 7.04 -16.39 1.21
N LYS A 129 7.12 -17.10 2.33
CA LYS A 129 6.79 -16.50 3.62
C LYS A 129 7.85 -15.47 3.98
N VAL A 130 7.42 -14.31 4.48
CA VAL A 130 8.30 -13.32 5.09
C VAL A 130 8.67 -13.80 6.49
N GLU A 131 9.97 -13.93 6.75
CA GLU A 131 10.49 -14.30 8.06
C GLU A 131 10.85 -13.07 8.88
N LYS A 132 11.35 -12.01 8.22
CA LYS A 132 11.79 -10.80 8.92
C LYS A 132 11.83 -9.59 7.99
N PHE A 133 11.53 -8.42 8.54
CA PHE A 133 11.88 -7.11 7.98
C PHE A 133 13.08 -6.52 8.72
N VAL A 134 14.01 -5.91 8.00
CA VAL A 134 15.16 -5.21 8.57
C VAL A 134 15.32 -3.87 7.88
N GLU A 135 15.09 -2.79 8.60
CA GLU A 135 15.20 -1.43 8.06
C GLU A 135 16.65 -0.95 8.09
N LYS A 136 17.14 -0.51 6.95
CA LYS A 136 18.43 0.18 6.75
C LYS A 136 19.60 -0.40 7.56
N PRO A 137 20.04 -1.64 7.26
CA PRO A 137 21.13 -2.28 7.98
C PRO A 137 22.46 -1.56 7.74
N ASP A 138 23.45 -1.80 8.59
CA ASP A 138 24.82 -1.37 8.30
C ASP A 138 25.41 -2.12 7.10
N LEU A 139 26.49 -1.59 6.54
CA LEU A 139 27.12 -2.14 5.32
C LEU A 139 27.55 -3.60 5.48
N LYS A 140 28.10 -3.97 6.63
CA LYS A 140 28.55 -5.35 6.88
C LYS A 140 27.37 -6.31 6.90
N THR A 141 26.27 -5.90 7.53
CA THR A 141 25.02 -6.66 7.56
C THR A 141 24.40 -6.77 6.17
N ALA A 142 24.34 -5.67 5.40
CA ALA A 142 23.84 -5.67 4.03
C ALA A 142 24.66 -6.59 3.11
N GLN A 143 26.00 -6.60 3.24
CA GLN A 143 26.87 -7.53 2.52
C GLN A 143 26.57 -8.99 2.86
N SER A 144 26.36 -9.32 4.14
CA SER A 144 25.99 -10.68 4.54
C SER A 144 24.66 -11.12 3.98
N TYR A 145 23.70 -10.21 3.78
CA TYR A 145 22.39 -10.50 3.19
C TYR A 145 22.49 -10.87 1.71
N LEU A 146 23.38 -10.19 0.96
CA LEU A 146 23.67 -10.57 -0.42
C LEU A 146 24.26 -11.98 -0.52
N GLU A 147 25.23 -12.30 0.36
CA GLU A 147 25.88 -13.61 0.39
C GLU A 147 24.93 -14.75 0.75
N GLN A 148 23.95 -14.49 1.63
CA GLN A 148 22.92 -15.47 2.01
C GLN A 148 21.92 -15.76 0.88
N GLY A 149 21.61 -14.77 0.04
CA GLY A 149 20.80 -14.92 -1.16
C GLY A 149 19.29 -15.10 -0.94
N ASN A 150 18.80 -15.02 0.32
CA ASN A 150 17.38 -15.10 0.69
C ASN A 150 16.83 -13.75 1.19
N TYR A 151 17.58 -12.68 1.03
CA TYR A 151 17.15 -11.33 1.34
C TYR A 151 16.81 -10.55 0.06
N LEU A 152 15.71 -9.82 0.11
CA LEU A 152 15.22 -8.96 -0.97
C LEU A 152 15.10 -7.53 -0.44
N TRP A 153 15.27 -6.53 -1.29
CA TRP A 153 14.92 -5.16 -0.89
C TRP A 153 13.41 -5.02 -0.75
N ASN A 154 12.96 -4.37 0.30
CA ASN A 154 11.57 -3.98 0.45
C ASN A 154 11.22 -2.90 -0.57
N SER A 155 10.25 -3.19 -1.44
CA SER A 155 9.80 -2.24 -2.44
C SER A 155 8.78 -1.22 -1.90
N GLY A 156 8.23 -1.44 -0.71
CA GLY A 156 7.10 -0.66 -0.20
C GLY A 156 5.80 -0.87 -0.99
N MET A 157 5.74 -1.88 -1.85
CA MET A 157 4.52 -2.27 -2.55
C MET A 157 3.86 -3.44 -1.84
N PHE A 158 2.52 -3.40 -1.73
CA PHE A 158 1.74 -4.41 -1.02
C PHE A 158 0.50 -4.82 -1.79
N MET A 159 -0.02 -6.01 -1.49
CA MET A 159 -1.31 -6.47 -2.00
C MET A 159 -2.05 -7.28 -0.95
N PHE A 160 -3.31 -6.93 -0.69
CA PHE A 160 -4.14 -7.54 0.36
C PHE A 160 -5.62 -7.22 0.15
N LYS A 161 -6.49 -7.93 0.84
CA LYS A 161 -7.89 -7.52 1.02
C LYS A 161 -7.98 -6.33 1.97
N ALA A 162 -8.87 -5.40 1.67
CA ALA A 162 -9.08 -4.23 2.52
C ALA A 162 -9.49 -4.62 3.95
N THR A 163 -10.38 -5.60 4.11
CA THR A 163 -10.77 -6.11 5.44
C THR A 163 -9.59 -6.74 6.16
N THR A 164 -8.78 -7.57 5.50
CA THR A 164 -7.61 -8.21 6.12
C THR A 164 -6.66 -7.16 6.71
N LEU A 165 -6.37 -6.10 5.94
CA LEU A 165 -5.52 -5.02 6.45
C LEU A 165 -6.14 -4.32 7.66
N VAL A 166 -7.43 -3.98 7.58
CA VAL A 166 -8.13 -3.28 8.68
C VAL A 166 -8.15 -4.14 9.93
N ASP A 167 -8.41 -5.45 9.82
CA ASP A 167 -8.42 -6.38 10.94
C ASP A 167 -7.04 -6.48 11.61
N GLU A 168 -5.95 -6.56 10.84
CA GLU A 168 -4.59 -6.55 11.37
C GLU A 168 -4.24 -5.21 12.03
N LEU A 169 -4.64 -4.10 11.44
CA LEU A 169 -4.44 -2.78 12.06
C LEU A 169 -5.27 -2.60 13.34
N ILE A 170 -6.45 -3.18 13.46
CA ILE A 170 -7.23 -3.17 14.71
C ILE A 170 -6.47 -3.89 15.82
N ILE A 171 -5.76 -4.97 15.49
CA ILE A 171 -5.00 -5.76 16.46
C ILE A 171 -3.69 -5.04 16.85
N HIS A 172 -2.95 -4.53 15.87
CA HIS A 172 -1.59 -4.05 16.07
C HIS A 172 -1.47 -2.54 16.26
N SER A 173 -2.39 -1.75 15.69
CA SER A 173 -2.37 -0.28 15.72
C SER A 173 -3.78 0.30 15.73
N PRO A 174 -4.61 -0.01 16.75
CA PRO A 174 -6.03 0.37 16.78
C PRO A 174 -6.26 1.90 16.72
N ASP A 175 -5.32 2.68 17.23
CA ASP A 175 -5.41 4.14 17.20
C ASP A 175 -5.33 4.71 15.77
N ILE A 176 -4.61 4.03 14.86
CA ILE A 176 -4.59 4.40 13.43
C ILE A 176 -5.99 4.17 12.84
N VAL A 177 -6.57 2.99 13.02
CA VAL A 177 -7.91 2.69 12.47
C VAL A 177 -8.96 3.65 13.01
N LYS A 178 -8.92 3.94 14.31
CA LYS A 178 -9.86 4.87 14.95
C LYS A 178 -9.73 6.29 14.42
N SER A 179 -8.52 6.83 14.35
CA SER A 179 -8.29 8.22 13.92
C SER A 179 -8.57 8.40 12.43
N VAL A 180 -8.11 7.47 11.60
CA VAL A 180 -8.34 7.50 10.15
C VAL A 180 -9.80 7.24 9.82
N GLY A 181 -10.47 6.32 10.53
CA GLY A 181 -11.91 6.09 10.40
C GLY A 181 -12.72 7.37 10.67
N ASN A 182 -12.43 8.05 11.78
CA ASN A 182 -13.07 9.34 12.10
C ASN A 182 -12.79 10.39 11.01
N ALA A 183 -11.56 10.40 10.46
CA ALA A 183 -11.19 11.35 9.41
C ALA A 183 -11.94 11.12 8.09
N ILE A 184 -12.21 9.86 7.75
CA ILE A 184 -13.01 9.47 6.58
C ILE A 184 -14.49 9.73 6.80
N ASP A 185 -15.02 9.44 7.99
CA ASP A 185 -16.44 9.64 8.30
C ASP A 185 -16.81 11.12 8.32
N SER A 186 -15.89 11.98 8.75
CA SER A 186 -16.03 13.45 8.78
C SER A 186 -15.44 14.14 7.54
N ALA A 187 -15.03 13.37 6.52
CA ALA A 187 -14.45 13.93 5.31
C ALA A 187 -15.46 14.77 4.53
N THR A 188 -14.96 15.79 3.84
CA THR A 188 -15.77 16.67 3.00
C THR A 188 -15.43 16.53 1.54
N GLN A 189 -16.46 16.57 0.66
CA GLN A 189 -16.25 16.63 -0.78
C GLN A 189 -15.86 18.06 -1.18
N ASP A 190 -14.78 18.18 -1.94
CA ASP A 190 -14.30 19.44 -2.50
C ASP A 190 -14.04 19.24 -4.00
N LEU A 191 -15.04 19.47 -4.83
CA LEU A 191 -15.03 19.15 -6.26
C LEU A 191 -14.70 17.66 -6.48
N ASP A 192 -13.57 17.36 -7.13
CA ASP A 192 -13.12 16.02 -7.45
C ASP A 192 -12.27 15.38 -6.32
N PHE A 193 -12.15 16.09 -5.18
CA PHE A 193 -11.30 15.69 -4.06
C PHE A 193 -12.13 15.33 -2.83
N ILE A 194 -11.62 14.39 -2.04
CA ILE A 194 -12.13 14.05 -0.71
C ILE A 194 -11.12 14.56 0.30
N ARG A 195 -11.49 15.57 1.08
CA ARG A 195 -10.65 16.09 2.16
C ARG A 195 -10.91 15.33 3.43
N LEU A 196 -9.88 14.65 3.93
CA LEU A 196 -9.93 14.01 5.24
C LEU A 196 -10.06 15.07 6.33
N ASP A 197 -10.84 14.78 7.40
CA ASP A 197 -10.92 15.71 8.53
C ASP A 197 -9.55 15.91 9.17
N LYS A 198 -9.16 17.17 9.28
CA LYS A 198 -7.82 17.55 9.72
C LYS A 198 -7.53 17.10 11.15
N GLN A 199 -8.44 17.39 12.08
CA GLN A 199 -8.21 17.14 13.50
C GLN A 199 -8.13 15.62 13.78
N ALA A 200 -9.02 14.85 13.17
CA ALA A 200 -9.02 13.41 13.32
C ALA A 200 -7.76 12.76 12.70
N PHE A 201 -7.36 13.17 11.48
CA PHE A 201 -6.18 12.63 10.82
C PHE A 201 -4.86 13.02 11.51
N GLU A 202 -4.75 14.28 11.99
CA GLU A 202 -3.60 14.73 12.76
C GLU A 202 -3.42 13.99 14.09
N SER A 203 -4.49 13.44 14.66
CA SER A 203 -4.44 12.64 15.88
C SER A 203 -3.90 11.21 15.66
N SER A 204 -3.78 10.77 14.40
CA SER A 204 -3.25 9.44 14.07
C SER A 204 -1.77 9.34 14.45
N PRO A 205 -1.35 8.20 15.02
CA PRO A 205 0.07 7.87 15.09
C PRO A 205 0.72 7.96 13.71
N SER A 206 1.99 8.37 13.65
CA SER A 206 2.77 8.38 12.42
C SER A 206 3.60 7.09 12.39
N ASP A 207 3.21 6.15 11.57
CA ASP A 207 3.84 4.84 11.53
C ASP A 207 3.95 4.31 10.11
N SER A 208 4.90 3.40 9.88
CA SER A 208 5.06 2.68 8.62
C SER A 208 4.19 1.42 8.61
N ILE A 209 3.79 0.96 7.42
CA ILE A 209 3.02 -0.27 7.26
C ILE A 209 3.89 -1.52 7.38
N ASP A 210 5.19 -1.41 7.17
CA ASP A 210 6.23 -2.42 7.16
C ASP A 210 7.09 -2.47 8.44
#